data_15631fdad66374def38547a98de4a376
#
_entry.id   15631fdad66374def38547a98de4a376
#
_cell.length_a   1.000
_cell.length_b   1.000
_cell.length_c   1.000
_cell.angle_alpha   90.00
_cell.angle_beta   90.00
_cell.angle_gamma   90.00
#
_symmetry.space_group_name_H-M   'P 1'
#
loop_
_entity.id
_entity.type
_entity.pdbx_description
1 polymer ?
#
loop_
_entity_poly.entity_id
_entity_poly.type
_entity_poly.pdbx_seq_one_letter_code
_entity_poly.pdbx_strand_id
1 'polypeptide(L)'
;MFGVILMRKEFDEGEPKKSTRGKKNNQKMKPFLVYQYLMRHTDENHVIRADDICLAMAETYGIDAERRGIYRDIDEINKAILAFEEGISIKEAAEWIEDDESLKNIIFDKHKKGFCMQQRHYDYTDIQLLVESIYASKYLSE
;
A
#
# COMPACT_ATOMS: atom_id res chain seq x y z
N MET A 1 -10.38 12.41 25.57
CA MET A 1 -9.46 12.34 24.43
C MET A 1 -8.35 13.37 24.45
N PHE A 2 -8.69 14.62 24.67
CA PHE A 2 -7.65 15.66 24.75
C PHE A 2 -6.68 15.45 25.89
N GLY A 3 -7.16 15.01 27.07
CA GLY A 3 -6.30 14.74 28.20
C GLY A 3 -5.27 13.63 27.92
N VAL A 4 -5.67 12.63 27.19
CA VAL A 4 -4.77 11.53 26.84
C VAL A 4 -3.67 12.00 25.89
N ILE A 5 -4.01 12.86 24.94
CA ILE A 5 -3.04 13.41 24.00
C ILE A 5 -2.05 14.31 24.71
N LEU A 6 -2.52 15.15 25.63
CA LEU A 6 -1.68 16.04 26.43
C LEU A 6 -0.75 15.24 27.33
N MET A 7 -1.27 14.20 27.98
CA MET A 7 -0.47 13.32 28.83
C MET A 7 0.63 12.63 28.01
N ARG A 8 0.32 12.24 26.79
CA ARG A 8 1.27 11.62 25.91
C ARG A 8 2.42 12.56 25.56
N LYS A 9 2.11 13.83 25.30
CA LYS A 9 3.12 14.84 25.02
C LYS A 9 4.03 15.08 26.22
N GLU A 10 3.46 15.20 27.38
CA GLU A 10 4.20 15.40 28.61
C GLU A 10 5.11 14.22 28.90
N PHE A 11 4.60 13.02 28.67
CA PHE A 11 5.38 11.81 28.85
C PHE A 11 6.56 11.75 27.90
N ASP A 12 6.35 12.07 26.62
CA ASP A 12 7.39 12.07 25.61
C ASP A 12 8.48 13.11 25.91
N GLU A 13 8.09 14.27 26.43
CA GLU A 13 9.04 15.31 26.79
C GLU A 13 9.89 14.92 28.00
N GLY A 14 9.34 14.11 28.88
CA GLY A 14 10.04 13.67 30.09
C GLY A 14 11.02 12.52 29.87
N GLU A 15 10.94 11.84 28.75
CA GLU A 15 11.82 10.72 28.50
C GLU A 15 13.12 11.15 27.83
N PRO A 16 14.27 10.65 28.33
CA PRO A 16 15.52 10.86 27.63
C PRO A 16 15.43 10.18 26.26
N LYS A 17 15.69 10.93 25.22
CA LYS A 17 15.67 10.41 23.87
C LYS A 17 16.78 9.39 23.70
N LYS A 18 16.44 8.15 23.87
CA LYS A 18 17.36 7.07 23.53
C LYS A 18 17.54 7.08 22.02
N SER A 19 18.71 6.71 21.59
CA SER A 19 18.98 6.57 20.19
C SER A 19 17.90 5.71 19.55
N THR A 20 17.12 6.30 18.67
CA THR A 20 16.08 5.59 17.91
C THR A 20 16.60 5.11 16.56
N ARG A 21 17.93 5.01 16.46
CA ARG A 21 18.56 4.58 15.22
C ARG A 21 17.98 3.23 14.79
N GLY A 22 17.27 3.22 13.68
CA GLY A 22 16.63 2.03 13.14
C GLY A 22 15.26 1.69 13.73
N LYS A 23 14.77 2.45 14.72
CA LYS A 23 13.47 2.21 15.34
C LYS A 23 12.57 3.42 15.17
N LYS A 24 11.76 3.40 14.13
CA LYS A 24 10.70 4.38 13.93
C LYS A 24 9.38 3.76 14.38
N ASN A 25 8.49 4.57 14.93
CA ASN A 25 7.20 4.09 15.41
C ASN A 25 6.31 3.62 14.25
N ASN A 26 5.62 2.52 14.47
CA ASN A 26 4.58 2.00 13.57
C ASN A 26 5.07 1.62 12.17
N GLN A 27 6.35 1.31 12.03
CA GLN A 27 6.92 0.99 10.73
C GLN A 27 6.42 -0.33 10.15
N LYS A 28 5.99 -1.26 11.00
CA LYS A 28 5.53 -2.56 10.54
C LYS A 28 4.28 -2.48 9.68
N MET A 29 3.39 -1.57 10.01
CA MET A 29 2.13 -1.41 9.27
C MET A 29 2.23 -0.41 8.12
N LYS A 30 3.38 0.21 7.97
CA LYS A 30 3.57 1.21 6.91
C LYS A 30 3.29 0.66 5.52
N PRO A 31 3.81 -0.49 5.09
CA PRO A 31 3.49 -1.01 3.76
C PRO A 31 2.00 -1.23 3.54
N PHE A 32 1.31 -1.74 4.53
CA PHE A 32 -0.13 -1.95 4.44
C PHE A 32 -0.87 -0.61 4.24
N LEU A 33 -0.49 0.40 4.98
CA LEU A 33 -1.12 1.72 4.89
C LEU A 33 -0.78 2.41 3.56
N VAL A 34 0.44 2.25 3.07
CA VAL A 34 0.83 2.74 1.74
C VAL A 34 -0.04 2.08 0.66
N TYR A 35 -0.22 0.78 0.76
CA TYR A 35 -1.05 0.04 -0.19
C TYR A 35 -2.50 0.53 -0.16
N GLN A 36 -3.09 0.67 1.03
CA GLN A 36 -4.46 1.15 1.18
C GLN A 36 -4.61 2.57 0.64
N TYR A 37 -3.63 3.41 0.89
CA TYR A 37 -3.65 4.78 0.40
C TYR A 37 -3.63 4.81 -1.13
N LEU A 38 -2.77 4.01 -1.74
CA LEU A 38 -2.69 3.93 -3.19
C LEU A 38 -3.97 3.36 -3.80
N MET A 39 -4.56 2.36 -3.17
CA MET A 39 -5.83 1.79 -3.64
C MET A 39 -6.95 2.82 -3.68
N ARG A 40 -6.98 3.70 -2.70
CA ARG A 40 -8.05 4.71 -2.59
C ARG A 40 -7.84 5.91 -3.49
N HIS A 41 -6.60 6.27 -3.77
CA HIS A 41 -6.28 7.56 -4.38
C HIS A 41 -5.64 7.45 -5.77
N THR A 42 -5.38 6.24 -6.25
CA THR A 42 -4.81 6.07 -7.58
C THR A 42 -5.65 5.12 -8.43
N ASP A 43 -5.54 5.31 -9.74
CA ASP A 43 -6.05 4.39 -10.74
C ASP A 43 -5.13 4.47 -11.96
N GLU A 44 -5.53 3.88 -13.08
CA GLU A 44 -4.70 3.89 -14.28
C GLU A 44 -4.39 5.31 -14.79
N ASN A 45 -5.23 6.27 -14.47
CA ASN A 45 -5.11 7.64 -14.96
C ASN A 45 -4.60 8.63 -13.91
N HIS A 46 -4.58 8.23 -12.64
CA HIS A 46 -4.20 9.12 -11.54
C HIS A 46 -3.02 8.54 -10.78
N VAL A 47 -1.94 9.28 -10.75
CA VAL A 47 -0.71 8.86 -10.05
C VAL A 47 -0.49 9.71 -8.80
N ILE A 48 0.22 9.13 -7.84
CA ILE A 48 0.66 9.85 -6.64
C ILE A 48 2.16 9.73 -6.53
N ARG A 49 2.80 10.86 -6.25
CA ARG A 49 4.26 10.92 -6.12
C ARG A 49 4.69 10.38 -4.76
N ALA A 50 5.91 9.87 -4.71
CA ALA A 50 6.46 9.33 -3.47
C ALA A 50 6.45 10.35 -2.33
N ASP A 51 6.74 11.61 -2.63
CA ASP A 51 6.72 12.68 -1.63
C ASP A 51 5.33 12.89 -1.05
N ASP A 52 4.31 12.80 -1.88
CA ASP A 52 2.91 12.93 -1.45
C ASP A 52 2.50 11.75 -0.57
N ILE A 53 3.00 10.57 -0.87
CA ILE A 53 2.75 9.39 -0.03
C ILE A 53 3.41 9.59 1.34
N CYS A 54 4.65 10.08 1.36
CA CYS A 54 5.35 10.37 2.61
C CYS A 54 4.57 11.38 3.46
N LEU A 55 4.09 12.43 2.84
CA LEU A 55 3.31 13.47 3.51
C LEU A 55 2.01 12.91 4.05
N ALA A 56 1.31 12.11 3.27
CA ALA A 56 0.05 11.48 3.70
C ALA A 56 0.27 10.54 4.88
N MET A 57 1.35 9.76 4.86
CA MET A 57 1.67 8.87 5.97
C MET A 57 1.92 9.67 7.26
N ALA A 58 2.65 10.76 7.15
CA ALA A 58 2.94 11.62 8.30
C ALA A 58 1.70 12.31 8.84
N GLU A 59 0.92 12.93 7.97
CA GLU A 59 -0.25 13.71 8.37
C GLU A 59 -1.42 12.86 8.84
N THR A 60 -1.68 11.76 8.16
CA THR A 60 -2.86 10.93 8.45
C THR A 60 -2.57 9.92 9.56
N TYR A 61 -1.41 9.28 9.52
CA TYR A 61 -1.11 8.16 10.41
C TYR A 61 0.01 8.42 11.40
N GLY A 62 0.65 9.58 11.32
CA GLY A 62 1.77 9.90 12.19
C GLY A 62 3.00 9.03 11.95
N ILE A 63 3.14 8.50 10.75
CA ILE A 63 4.24 7.63 10.39
C ILE A 63 5.30 8.42 9.64
N ASP A 64 6.53 8.41 10.16
CA ASP A 64 7.66 9.04 9.51
C ASP A 64 8.14 8.17 8.36
N ALA A 65 8.06 8.69 7.15
CA ALA A 65 8.40 7.94 5.95
C ALA A 65 9.32 8.76 5.05
N GLU A 66 10.26 8.08 4.42
CA GLU A 66 11.18 8.66 3.45
C GLU A 66 10.92 8.05 2.07
N ARG A 67 11.33 8.76 1.02
CA ARG A 67 11.12 8.31 -0.34
C ARG A 67 11.68 6.91 -0.59
N ARG A 68 12.89 6.64 -0.11
CA ARG A 68 13.51 5.32 -0.25
C ARG A 68 12.68 4.23 0.43
N GLY A 69 12.14 4.55 1.60
CA GLY A 69 11.27 3.64 2.32
C GLY A 69 10.00 3.34 1.56
N ILE A 70 9.43 4.35 0.91
CA ILE A 70 8.23 4.16 0.09
C ILE A 70 8.54 3.27 -1.12
N TYR A 71 9.67 3.47 -1.79
CA TYR A 71 10.05 2.61 -2.90
C TYR A 71 10.22 1.15 -2.47
N ARG A 72 10.84 0.93 -1.32
CA ARG A 72 11.00 -0.42 -0.77
C ARG A 72 9.66 -1.04 -0.39
N ASP A 73 8.79 -0.25 0.22
CA ASP A 73 7.46 -0.73 0.60
C ASP A 73 6.66 -1.15 -0.61
N ILE A 74 6.69 -0.34 -1.67
CA ILE A 74 5.98 -0.65 -2.91
C ILE A 74 6.53 -1.92 -3.55
N ASP A 75 7.85 -2.07 -3.54
CA ASP A 75 8.49 -3.27 -4.07
C ASP A 75 8.06 -4.52 -3.30
N GLU A 76 8.04 -4.44 -1.98
CA GLU A 76 7.57 -5.54 -1.14
C GLU A 76 6.08 -5.82 -1.31
N ILE A 77 5.29 -4.79 -1.48
CA ILE A 77 3.85 -4.93 -1.73
C ILE A 77 3.62 -5.70 -3.04
N ASN A 78 4.33 -5.32 -4.09
CA ASN A 78 4.20 -5.99 -5.39
C ASN A 78 4.54 -7.48 -5.30
N LYS A 79 5.61 -7.82 -4.59
CA LYS A 79 5.98 -9.22 -4.37
C LYS A 79 4.94 -9.97 -3.56
N ALA A 80 4.46 -9.34 -2.49
CA ALA A 80 3.48 -9.97 -1.61
C ALA A 80 2.15 -10.24 -2.31
N ILE A 81 1.68 -9.30 -3.10
CA ILE A 81 0.43 -9.46 -3.84
C ILE A 81 0.56 -10.59 -4.85
N LEU A 82 1.64 -10.61 -5.61
CA LEU A 82 1.86 -11.67 -6.59
C LEU A 82 1.96 -13.03 -5.92
N ALA A 83 2.71 -13.11 -4.82
CA ALA A 83 2.85 -14.34 -4.06
C ALA A 83 1.50 -14.85 -3.57
N PHE A 84 0.67 -13.95 -3.06
CA PHE A 84 -0.66 -14.30 -2.58
C PHE A 84 -1.57 -14.79 -3.71
N GLU A 85 -1.59 -14.06 -4.82
CA GLU A 85 -2.45 -14.40 -5.95
C GLU A 85 -2.08 -15.72 -6.61
N GLU A 86 -0.80 -15.98 -6.76
CA GLU A 86 -0.30 -17.15 -7.47
C GLU A 86 0.01 -18.33 -6.57
N GLY A 87 -0.03 -18.12 -5.26
CA GLY A 87 0.28 -19.17 -4.30
C GLY A 87 1.75 -19.60 -4.35
N ILE A 88 2.64 -18.63 -4.54
CA ILE A 88 4.08 -18.87 -4.63
C ILE A 88 4.80 -18.16 -3.50
N SER A 89 6.07 -18.44 -3.32
CA SER A 89 6.88 -17.78 -2.30
C SER A 89 7.20 -16.35 -2.72
N ILE A 90 7.56 -15.51 -1.74
CA ILE A 90 8.00 -14.14 -2.02
C ILE A 90 9.23 -14.12 -2.92
N LYS A 91 10.13 -15.09 -2.71
CA LYS A 91 11.33 -15.22 -3.53
C LYS A 91 10.99 -15.52 -4.99
N GLU A 92 10.08 -16.45 -5.23
CA GLU A 92 9.61 -16.75 -6.57
C GLU A 92 8.90 -15.57 -7.20
N ALA A 93 8.07 -14.86 -6.42
CA ALA A 93 7.40 -13.67 -6.90
C ALA A 93 8.39 -12.60 -7.33
N ALA A 94 9.46 -12.41 -6.56
CA ALA A 94 10.53 -11.48 -6.91
C ALA A 94 11.19 -11.85 -8.24
N GLU A 95 11.46 -13.12 -8.45
CA GLU A 95 12.05 -13.62 -9.70
C GLU A 95 11.10 -13.41 -10.88
N TRP A 96 9.83 -13.69 -10.70
CA TRP A 96 8.83 -13.50 -11.76
C TRP A 96 8.70 -12.02 -12.16
N ILE A 97 8.69 -11.12 -11.19
CA ILE A 97 8.60 -9.68 -11.45
C ILE A 97 9.85 -9.19 -12.16
N GLU A 98 11.02 -9.71 -11.79
CA GLU A 98 12.27 -9.36 -12.46
C GLU A 98 12.24 -9.72 -13.94
N ASP A 99 11.64 -10.86 -14.26
CA ASP A 99 11.51 -11.31 -15.65
C ASP A 99 10.40 -10.58 -16.41
N ASP A 100 9.34 -10.19 -15.72
CA ASP A 100 8.17 -9.53 -16.33
C ASP A 100 7.60 -8.47 -15.40
N GLU A 101 7.95 -7.22 -15.64
CA GLU A 101 7.49 -6.10 -14.84
C GLU A 101 6.00 -5.83 -14.97
N SER A 102 5.33 -6.37 -15.98
CA SER A 102 3.88 -6.22 -16.11
C SER A 102 3.13 -6.93 -15.01
N LEU A 103 3.78 -7.80 -14.26
CA LEU A 103 3.19 -8.49 -13.11
C LEU A 103 3.06 -7.62 -11.86
N LYS A 104 3.65 -6.43 -11.88
CA LYS A 104 3.54 -5.49 -10.75
C LYS A 104 2.12 -4.94 -10.63
N ASN A 105 1.61 -4.90 -9.43
CA ASN A 105 0.32 -4.32 -9.15
C ASN A 105 0.38 -2.80 -9.02
N ILE A 106 1.49 -2.31 -8.47
CA ILE A 106 1.76 -0.88 -8.36
C ILE A 106 2.89 -0.55 -9.31
N ILE A 107 2.64 0.31 -10.27
CA ILE A 107 3.62 0.69 -11.28
C ILE A 107 4.02 2.15 -11.12
N PHE A 108 5.20 2.48 -11.61
CA PHE A 108 5.70 3.83 -11.65
C PHE A 108 5.56 4.39 -13.07
N ASP A 109 4.80 5.47 -13.21
CA ASP A 109 4.61 6.14 -14.49
C ASP A 109 5.72 7.17 -14.66
N LYS A 110 6.61 6.94 -15.61
CA LYS A 110 7.77 7.80 -15.85
C LYS A 110 7.38 9.17 -16.38
N HIS A 111 6.28 9.26 -17.11
CA HIS A 111 5.83 10.54 -17.66
C HIS A 111 5.20 11.42 -16.58
N LYS A 112 4.34 10.85 -15.77
CA LYS A 112 3.67 11.55 -14.69
C LYS A 112 4.48 11.58 -13.41
N LYS A 113 5.55 10.79 -13.34
CA LYS A 113 6.48 10.71 -12.21
C LYS A 113 5.80 10.34 -10.90
N GLY A 114 4.92 9.36 -10.95
CA GLY A 114 4.22 8.89 -9.77
C GLY A 114 3.81 7.45 -9.86
N PHE A 115 3.31 6.93 -8.75
CA PHE A 115 2.84 5.57 -8.64
C PHE A 115 1.34 5.48 -8.86
N CYS A 116 0.90 4.40 -9.48
CA CYS A 116 -0.52 4.12 -9.63
C CYS A 116 -0.78 2.63 -9.56
N MET A 117 -2.00 2.29 -9.20
CA MET A 117 -2.44 0.90 -9.20
C MET A 117 -2.77 0.47 -10.61
N GLN A 118 -2.23 -0.68 -11.00
CA GLN A 118 -2.55 -1.28 -12.29
C GLN A 118 -3.68 -2.27 -12.10
N GLN A 119 -4.79 -2.04 -12.78
CA GLN A 119 -5.90 -2.98 -12.73
C GLN A 119 -5.64 -4.11 -13.72
N ARG A 120 -5.05 -5.18 -13.23
CA ARG A 120 -4.70 -6.32 -14.07
C ARG A 120 -5.74 -7.43 -14.10
N HIS A 121 -6.57 -7.49 -13.07
CA HIS A 121 -7.32 -8.71 -12.79
C HIS A 121 -8.79 -8.62 -13.15
N TYR A 122 -9.30 -7.42 -13.33
CA TYR A 122 -10.71 -7.24 -13.59
C TYR A 122 -10.92 -6.31 -14.76
N ASP A 123 -11.21 -6.87 -15.94
CA ASP A 123 -11.71 -6.08 -17.03
C ASP A 123 -13.23 -5.91 -16.83
N TYR A 124 -13.85 -5.15 -17.72
CA TYR A 124 -15.28 -4.88 -17.63
C TYR A 124 -16.09 -6.18 -17.63
N THR A 125 -15.69 -7.14 -18.44
CA THR A 125 -16.39 -8.42 -18.55
C THR A 125 -16.30 -9.21 -17.25
N ASP A 126 -15.14 -9.24 -16.62
CA ASP A 126 -14.94 -9.94 -15.35
C ASP A 126 -15.79 -9.35 -14.24
N ILE A 127 -15.89 -8.02 -14.18
CA ILE A 127 -16.73 -7.33 -13.20
C ILE A 127 -18.20 -7.66 -13.46
N GLN A 128 -18.61 -7.66 -14.70
CA GLN A 128 -19.98 -7.98 -15.09
C GLN A 128 -20.34 -9.42 -14.68
N LEU A 129 -19.47 -10.37 -14.95
CA LEU A 129 -19.68 -11.76 -14.56
C LEU A 129 -19.80 -11.91 -13.05
N LEU A 130 -18.99 -11.18 -12.30
CA LEU A 130 -19.02 -11.21 -10.84
C LEU A 130 -20.36 -10.67 -10.33
N VAL A 131 -20.83 -9.57 -10.87
CA VAL A 131 -22.12 -8.98 -10.51
C VAL A 131 -23.27 -9.95 -10.83
N GLU A 132 -23.24 -10.54 -12.01
CA GLU A 132 -24.26 -11.51 -12.42
C GLU A 132 -24.26 -12.74 -11.52
N SER A 133 -23.09 -13.20 -11.10
CA SER A 133 -22.96 -14.33 -10.16
C SER A 133 -23.57 -14.01 -8.80
N ILE A 134 -23.37 -12.80 -8.31
CA ILE A 134 -23.96 -12.35 -7.05
C ILE A 134 -25.47 -12.30 -7.16
N TYR A 135 -26.01 -11.79 -8.26
CA TYR A 135 -27.44 -11.76 -8.50
C TYR A 135 -28.05 -13.16 -8.58
N ALA A 136 -27.43 -14.04 -9.32
CA ALA A 136 -27.90 -15.43 -9.44
C ALA A 136 -27.92 -16.13 -8.08
N SER A 137 -26.88 -15.94 -7.30
CA SER A 137 -26.77 -16.50 -5.95
C SER A 137 -27.89 -16.00 -5.04
N LYS A 138 -28.21 -14.70 -5.15
CA LYS A 138 -29.27 -14.10 -4.35
C LYS A 138 -30.64 -14.68 -4.69
N TYR A 139 -30.92 -14.90 -5.97
CA TYR A 139 -32.17 -15.49 -6.39
C TYR A 139 -32.30 -16.97 -5.99
N LEU A 140 -31.18 -17.68 -6.06
CA LEU A 140 -31.18 -19.10 -5.71
C LEU A 140 -31.32 -19.36 -4.21
N SER A 141 -31.01 -18.38 -3.39
CA SER A 141 -31.09 -18.53 -1.92
C SER A 141 -32.49 -18.30 -1.39
N GLU A 142 -33.43 -17.88 -2.22
CA GLU A 142 -34.84 -17.79 -1.86
C GLU A 142 -35.54 -19.12 -2.15
#